data_58d879902c61d1aa203681d0c4d3e7eb
#
_entry.id   58d879902c61d1aa203681d0c4d3e7eb
#
_cell.length_a   1.000
_cell.length_b   1.000
_cell.length_c   1.000
_cell.angle_alpha   90.00
_cell.angle_beta   90.00
_cell.angle_gamma   90.00
#
_symmetry.space_group_name_H-M   'P 1'
#
loop_
_entity.id
_entity.type
_entity.pdbx_description
1 polymer ?
#
loop_
_entity_poly.entity_id
_entity_poly.type
_entity_poly.pdbx_seq_one_letter_code
_entity_poly.pdbx_strand_id
1 'polypeptide(L)'
;MHHRGPTLAVAITLLMAVALLGDEPHWAYQPITRPSLPCDGTFESSTNPIDRLVSSKLNSSRIRTVDEADRVTLIRRVSLDLIGLPPTPEEVCAFVADAHPAAFERLVDRLLDSPHYGEHWARPWLDLCHYADTDGYLTDQARPVAWRYRAWLVDALNDGMPFRSVYDRAVGWRSVARRDDESKARHRFPPSNAEQS
;
A
#
# COMPACT_ATOMS: atom_id res chain seq x y z
N MET A 1 0.64 -43.64 58.17
CA MET A 1 1.30 -42.40 57.61
C MET A 1 1.35 -42.56 56.10
N HIS A 2 0.53 -41.78 55.35
CA HIS A 2 0.38 -41.93 53.90
C HIS A 2 1.42 -41.08 53.16
N HIS A 3 2.34 -41.72 52.45
CA HIS A 3 3.26 -41.07 51.51
C HIS A 3 2.53 -40.54 50.27
N ARG A 4 1.91 -39.36 50.36
CA ARG A 4 1.31 -38.66 49.24
C ARG A 4 2.19 -37.57 48.60
N GLY A 5 3.45 -37.42 49.05
CA GLY A 5 4.33 -36.34 48.61
C GLY A 5 4.94 -36.42 47.20
N PRO A 6 5.46 -37.57 46.74
CA PRO A 6 6.21 -37.60 45.47
C PRO A 6 5.31 -37.52 44.22
N THR A 7 4.08 -38.03 44.29
CA THR A 7 3.16 -38.05 43.15
C THR A 7 2.63 -36.63 42.80
N LEU A 8 2.41 -35.79 43.79
CA LEU A 8 1.95 -34.43 43.60
C LEU A 8 3.04 -33.55 42.98
N ALA A 9 4.29 -33.73 43.43
CA ALA A 9 5.43 -32.98 42.87
C ALA A 9 5.68 -33.35 41.40
N VAL A 10 5.60 -34.61 41.04
CA VAL A 10 5.73 -35.09 39.63
C VAL A 10 4.59 -34.55 38.77
N ALA A 11 3.36 -34.54 39.27
CA ALA A 11 2.22 -33.99 38.53
C ALA A 11 2.35 -32.48 38.27
N ILE A 12 2.83 -31.70 39.26
CA ILE A 12 3.06 -30.26 39.11
C ILE A 12 4.21 -30.00 38.13
N THR A 13 5.29 -30.78 38.18
CA THR A 13 6.40 -30.65 37.24
C THR A 13 6.00 -30.98 35.81
N LEU A 14 5.14 -32.03 35.62
CA LEU A 14 4.60 -32.34 34.30
C LEU A 14 3.64 -31.24 33.78
N LEU A 15 2.81 -30.68 34.64
CA LEU A 15 1.91 -29.56 34.27
C LEU A 15 2.69 -28.29 33.88
N MET A 16 3.77 -27.99 34.61
CA MET A 16 4.68 -26.91 34.28
C MET A 16 5.45 -27.14 32.97
N ALA A 17 5.84 -28.38 32.70
CA ALA A 17 6.52 -28.76 31.46
C ALA A 17 5.60 -28.62 30.23
N VAL A 18 4.31 -28.95 30.39
CA VAL A 18 3.29 -28.76 29.32
C VAL A 18 3.00 -27.27 29.08
N ALA A 19 3.02 -26.44 30.13
CA ALA A 19 2.86 -24.99 29.98
C ALA A 19 4.08 -24.29 29.33
N LEU A 20 5.26 -24.96 29.34
CA LEU A 20 6.49 -24.48 28.68
C LEU A 20 6.63 -24.98 27.22
N LEU A 21 5.74 -25.83 26.74
CA LEU A 21 5.52 -26.09 25.31
C LEU A 21 4.81 -24.85 24.74
N GLY A 22 5.61 -23.80 24.54
CA GLY A 22 5.13 -22.50 24.12
C GLY A 22 4.29 -22.59 22.84
N ASP A 23 3.24 -21.82 22.81
CA ASP A 23 2.48 -21.60 21.59
C ASP A 23 3.45 -21.31 20.44
N GLU A 24 3.28 -21.99 19.32
CA GLU A 24 3.99 -21.67 18.09
C GLU A 24 3.92 -20.14 17.87
N PRO A 25 5.06 -19.49 17.59
CA PRO A 25 5.06 -18.04 17.45
C PRO A 25 4.07 -17.65 16.38
N HIS A 26 3.20 -16.69 16.69
CA HIS A 26 2.18 -16.22 15.77
C HIS A 26 2.82 -15.90 14.41
N TRP A 27 2.15 -16.25 13.32
CA TRP A 27 2.67 -16.14 11.96
C TRP A 27 3.27 -14.76 11.62
N ALA A 28 2.74 -13.68 12.21
CA ALA A 28 3.20 -12.30 11.99
C ALA A 28 4.60 -12.02 12.57
N TYR A 29 5.09 -12.84 13.48
CA TYR A 29 6.42 -12.73 14.09
C TYR A 29 7.41 -13.77 13.55
N GLN A 30 6.98 -14.61 12.62
CA GLN A 30 7.88 -15.54 11.94
C GLN A 30 8.65 -14.86 10.81
N PRO A 31 9.87 -15.28 10.50
CA PRO A 31 10.59 -14.77 9.33
C PRO A 31 9.78 -14.97 8.05
N ILE A 32 9.78 -13.95 7.20
CA ILE A 32 9.06 -14.00 5.92
C ILE A 32 9.71 -15.07 5.03
N THR A 33 8.95 -16.10 4.68
CA THR A 33 9.35 -17.16 3.75
C THR A 33 8.47 -17.13 2.52
N ARG A 34 9.06 -17.46 1.35
CA ARG A 34 8.28 -17.57 0.12
C ARG A 34 7.44 -18.84 0.16
N PRO A 35 6.09 -18.75 0.11
CA PRO A 35 5.26 -19.95 0.14
C PRO A 35 5.43 -20.78 -1.15
N SER A 36 5.25 -22.09 -1.06
CA SER A 36 5.10 -22.94 -2.23
C SER A 36 3.77 -22.62 -2.94
N LEU A 37 3.82 -22.51 -4.26
CA LEU A 37 2.61 -22.24 -5.03
C LEU A 37 1.77 -23.53 -5.16
N PRO A 38 0.47 -23.47 -4.85
CA PRO A 38 -0.44 -24.59 -5.06
C PRO A 38 -0.47 -25.01 -6.52
N CYS A 39 -0.57 -26.32 -6.76
CA CYS A 39 -0.73 -26.92 -8.10
C CYS A 39 -2.16 -27.34 -8.37
N ASP A 40 -3.08 -27.05 -7.44
CA ASP A 40 -4.50 -27.40 -7.47
C ASP A 40 -5.37 -26.17 -7.65
N GLY A 41 -6.08 -26.05 -8.73
CA GLY A 41 -7.04 -24.98 -8.87
C GLY A 41 -7.41 -24.55 -10.28
N THR A 42 -8.48 -23.81 -10.40
CA THR A 42 -9.06 -23.31 -11.66
C THR A 42 -8.12 -22.35 -12.42
N PHE A 43 -7.10 -21.81 -11.75
CA PHE A 43 -6.11 -20.89 -12.31
C PHE A 43 -4.69 -21.50 -12.38
N GLU A 44 -4.61 -22.80 -12.62
CA GLU A 44 -3.33 -23.50 -12.84
C GLU A 44 -2.51 -22.87 -13.98
N SER A 45 -3.20 -22.28 -14.96
CA SER A 45 -2.62 -21.56 -16.09
C SER A 45 -2.25 -20.10 -15.80
N SER A 46 -2.63 -19.54 -14.65
CA SER A 46 -2.24 -18.16 -14.33
C SER A 46 -0.75 -18.08 -14.05
N THR A 47 -0.09 -17.15 -14.73
CA THR A 47 1.31 -16.79 -14.49
C THR A 47 1.50 -15.99 -13.18
N ASN A 48 0.41 -15.41 -12.63
CA ASN A 48 0.44 -14.62 -11.42
C ASN A 48 0.38 -15.52 -10.16
N PRO A 49 1.42 -15.54 -9.32
CA PRO A 49 1.42 -16.32 -8.09
C PRO A 49 0.27 -15.99 -7.13
N ILE A 50 -0.19 -14.74 -7.12
CA ILE A 50 -1.28 -14.28 -6.23
C ILE A 50 -2.59 -14.96 -6.64
N ASP A 51 -2.90 -15.03 -7.94
CA ASP A 51 -4.10 -15.67 -8.44
C ASP A 51 -4.14 -17.15 -8.04
N ARG A 52 -3.01 -17.84 -8.10
CA ARG A 52 -2.90 -19.25 -7.70
C ARG A 52 -3.18 -19.45 -6.22
N LEU A 53 -2.61 -18.58 -5.34
CA LEU A 53 -2.86 -18.64 -3.91
C LEU A 53 -4.33 -18.32 -3.57
N VAL A 54 -4.88 -17.28 -4.20
CA VAL A 54 -6.30 -16.89 -4.01
C VAL A 54 -7.23 -18.01 -4.48
N SER A 55 -7.00 -18.58 -5.68
CA SER A 55 -7.82 -19.66 -6.22
C SER A 55 -7.83 -20.89 -5.33
N SER A 56 -6.66 -21.32 -4.85
CA SER A 56 -6.58 -22.46 -3.95
C SER A 56 -7.41 -22.24 -2.68
N LYS A 57 -7.36 -21.01 -2.13
CA LYS A 57 -8.15 -20.65 -0.96
C LYS A 57 -9.65 -20.63 -1.26
N LEU A 58 -10.06 -20.07 -2.40
CA LEU A 58 -11.46 -20.04 -2.83
C LEU A 58 -12.00 -21.46 -3.04
N ASN A 59 -11.24 -22.32 -3.71
CA ASN A 59 -11.61 -23.72 -3.93
C ASN A 59 -11.79 -24.47 -2.62
N SER A 60 -10.85 -24.32 -1.67
CA SER A 60 -10.95 -24.97 -0.35
C SER A 60 -12.17 -24.49 0.44
N SER A 61 -12.60 -23.24 0.22
CA SER A 61 -13.78 -22.63 0.84
C SER A 61 -15.06 -22.86 0.03
N ARG A 62 -14.99 -23.54 -1.13
CA ARG A 62 -16.10 -23.78 -2.07
C ARG A 62 -16.76 -22.49 -2.56
N ILE A 63 -15.98 -21.42 -2.71
CA ILE A 63 -16.43 -20.14 -3.22
C ILE A 63 -16.09 -20.08 -4.72
N ARG A 64 -17.09 -19.83 -5.55
CA ARG A 64 -16.89 -19.65 -6.99
C ARG A 64 -16.44 -18.23 -7.27
N THR A 65 -15.47 -18.07 -8.17
CA THR A 65 -15.12 -16.78 -8.76
C THR A 65 -16.26 -16.29 -9.66
N VAL A 66 -16.42 -14.98 -9.73
CA VAL A 66 -17.31 -14.33 -10.70
C VAL A 66 -16.53 -14.09 -12.00
N ASP A 67 -17.26 -13.91 -13.09
CA ASP A 67 -16.68 -13.56 -14.37
C ASP A 67 -16.05 -12.16 -14.33
N GLU A 68 -15.18 -11.88 -15.30
CA GLU A 68 -14.58 -10.56 -15.47
C GLU A 68 -15.68 -9.51 -15.70
N ALA A 69 -15.47 -8.32 -15.12
CA ALA A 69 -16.39 -7.20 -15.29
C ALA A 69 -16.41 -6.72 -16.76
N ASP A 70 -17.55 -6.18 -17.19
CA ASP A 70 -17.65 -5.54 -18.50
C ASP A 70 -16.69 -4.35 -18.63
N ARG A 71 -16.38 -3.95 -19.86
CA ARG A 71 -15.37 -2.93 -20.16
C ARG A 71 -15.70 -1.55 -19.57
N VAL A 72 -16.97 -1.17 -19.48
CA VAL A 72 -17.40 0.08 -18.87
C VAL A 72 -17.12 0.08 -17.37
N THR A 73 -17.43 -1.04 -16.73
CA THR A 73 -17.14 -1.25 -15.32
C THR A 73 -15.63 -1.28 -15.05
N LEU A 74 -14.84 -1.95 -15.91
CA LEU A 74 -13.39 -2.03 -15.78
C LEU A 74 -12.72 -0.66 -15.85
N ILE A 75 -13.00 0.13 -16.90
CA ILE A 75 -12.39 1.46 -17.02
C ILE A 75 -12.77 2.37 -15.84
N ARG A 76 -14.02 2.32 -15.38
CA ARG A 76 -14.45 3.09 -14.23
C ARG A 76 -13.68 2.69 -12.96
N ARG A 77 -13.54 1.39 -12.69
CA ARG A 77 -12.83 0.89 -11.50
C ARG A 77 -11.37 1.28 -11.54
N VAL A 78 -10.66 0.98 -12.62
CA VAL A 78 -9.22 1.26 -12.70
C VAL A 78 -8.92 2.77 -12.67
N SER A 79 -9.76 3.61 -13.25
CA SER A 79 -9.59 5.07 -13.18
C SER A 79 -9.75 5.58 -11.74
N LEU A 80 -10.77 5.12 -11.02
CA LEU A 80 -10.97 5.50 -9.63
C LEU A 80 -9.84 4.97 -8.72
N ASP A 81 -9.34 3.77 -8.97
CA ASP A 81 -8.27 3.16 -8.18
C ASP A 81 -6.91 3.83 -8.43
N LEU A 82 -6.58 4.19 -9.67
CA LEU A 82 -5.27 4.75 -10.00
C LEU A 82 -5.19 6.27 -9.85
N ILE A 83 -6.20 6.99 -10.29
CA ILE A 83 -6.16 8.46 -10.31
C ILE A 83 -7.25 9.14 -9.45
N GLY A 84 -8.15 8.36 -8.86
CA GLY A 84 -9.22 8.88 -8.00
C GLY A 84 -10.32 9.65 -8.74
N LEU A 85 -10.30 9.67 -10.07
CA LEU A 85 -11.25 10.38 -10.93
C LEU A 85 -12.02 9.40 -11.83
N PRO A 86 -13.30 9.65 -12.11
CA PRO A 86 -14.03 8.86 -13.09
C PRO A 86 -13.51 9.15 -14.52
N PRO A 87 -13.55 8.18 -15.44
CA PRO A 87 -13.21 8.42 -16.84
C PRO A 87 -14.23 9.33 -17.50
N THR A 88 -13.81 10.07 -18.52
CA THR A 88 -14.73 10.85 -19.37
C THR A 88 -15.55 9.92 -20.28
N PRO A 89 -16.72 10.37 -20.79
CA PRO A 89 -17.51 9.61 -21.74
C PRO A 89 -16.71 9.20 -22.98
N GLU A 90 -15.83 10.08 -23.47
CA GLU A 90 -14.99 9.84 -24.65
C GLU A 90 -13.97 8.73 -24.36
N GLU A 91 -13.34 8.72 -23.18
CA GLU A 91 -12.43 7.69 -22.76
C GLU A 91 -13.11 6.33 -22.63
N VAL A 92 -14.34 6.31 -22.10
CA VAL A 92 -15.15 5.09 -22.02
C VAL A 92 -15.44 4.56 -23.41
N CYS A 93 -15.92 5.41 -24.33
CA CYS A 93 -16.20 5.02 -25.71
C CYS A 93 -14.96 4.49 -26.41
N ALA A 94 -13.82 5.17 -26.28
CA ALA A 94 -12.55 4.74 -26.88
C ALA A 94 -12.09 3.38 -26.35
N PHE A 95 -12.15 3.16 -25.04
CA PHE A 95 -11.76 1.89 -24.44
C PHE A 95 -12.70 0.75 -24.81
N VAL A 96 -14.02 0.99 -24.85
CA VAL A 96 -15.00 -0.02 -25.24
C VAL A 96 -14.81 -0.44 -26.71
N ALA A 97 -14.48 0.50 -27.59
CA ALA A 97 -14.27 0.25 -29.01
C ALA A 97 -12.90 -0.41 -29.32
N ASP A 98 -11.93 -0.34 -28.41
CA ASP A 98 -10.59 -0.87 -28.61
C ASP A 98 -10.57 -2.40 -28.50
N ALA A 99 -10.55 -3.10 -29.64
CA ALA A 99 -10.51 -4.56 -29.68
C ALA A 99 -9.10 -5.17 -29.52
N HIS A 100 -8.08 -4.37 -29.27
CA HIS A 100 -6.71 -4.87 -29.15
C HIS A 100 -6.54 -5.71 -27.86
N PRO A 101 -5.83 -6.86 -27.92
CA PRO A 101 -5.64 -7.73 -26.76
C PRO A 101 -5.02 -7.00 -25.55
N ALA A 102 -4.09 -6.07 -25.76
CA ALA A 102 -3.45 -5.28 -24.72
C ALA A 102 -4.16 -3.92 -24.45
N ALA A 103 -5.46 -3.82 -24.71
CA ALA A 103 -6.20 -2.58 -24.49
C ALA A 103 -6.24 -2.18 -23.02
N PHE A 104 -6.36 -3.16 -22.12
CA PHE A 104 -6.39 -2.91 -20.67
C PHE A 104 -5.04 -2.47 -20.14
N GLU A 105 -3.96 -3.12 -20.54
CA GLU A 105 -2.58 -2.74 -20.17
C GLU A 105 -2.27 -1.30 -20.62
N ARG A 106 -2.62 -0.95 -21.85
CA ARG A 106 -2.43 0.43 -22.37
C ARG A 106 -3.26 1.46 -21.60
N LEU A 107 -4.46 1.08 -21.18
CA LEU A 107 -5.28 1.94 -20.31
C LEU A 107 -4.58 2.16 -18.96
N VAL A 108 -4.08 1.10 -18.34
CA VAL A 108 -3.35 1.18 -17.08
C VAL A 108 -2.09 2.05 -17.21
N ASP A 109 -1.26 1.82 -18.23
CA ASP A 109 -0.05 2.60 -18.49
C ASP A 109 -0.39 4.10 -18.63
N ARG A 110 -1.41 4.44 -19.42
CA ARG A 110 -1.87 5.82 -19.59
C ARG A 110 -2.32 6.48 -18.28
N LEU A 111 -2.99 5.73 -17.41
CA LEU A 111 -3.44 6.23 -16.11
C LEU A 111 -2.28 6.41 -15.13
N LEU A 112 -1.29 5.53 -15.19
CA LEU A 112 -0.05 5.63 -14.38
C LEU A 112 0.80 6.83 -14.80
N ASP A 113 0.80 7.19 -16.10
CA ASP A 113 1.50 8.36 -16.63
C ASP A 113 0.73 9.68 -16.38
N SER A 114 -0.47 9.61 -15.83
CA SER A 114 -1.28 10.80 -15.55
C SER A 114 -0.74 11.56 -14.33
N PRO A 115 -0.67 12.90 -14.37
CA PRO A 115 -0.29 13.70 -13.20
C PRO A 115 -1.23 13.51 -12.00
N HIS A 116 -2.47 13.10 -12.25
CA HIS A 116 -3.45 12.81 -11.19
C HIS A 116 -3.09 11.55 -10.37
N TYR A 117 -2.23 10.67 -10.89
CA TYR A 117 -1.73 9.51 -10.14
C TYR A 117 -1.01 9.97 -8.86
N GLY A 118 -0.05 10.86 -8.98
CA GLY A 118 0.67 11.40 -7.83
C GLY A 118 -0.23 12.20 -6.89
N GLU A 119 -1.17 12.99 -7.42
CA GLU A 119 -2.15 13.72 -6.61
C GLU A 119 -3.01 12.77 -5.77
N HIS A 120 -3.49 11.68 -6.37
CA HIS A 120 -4.31 10.67 -5.69
C HIS A 120 -3.53 9.95 -4.60
N TRP A 121 -2.35 9.44 -4.95
CA TRP A 121 -1.55 8.62 -4.04
C TRP A 121 -0.75 9.40 -3.00
N ALA A 122 -0.55 10.71 -3.20
CA ALA A 122 0.02 11.57 -2.16
C ALA A 122 -0.92 11.75 -0.95
N ARG A 123 -2.24 11.67 -1.13
CA ARG A 123 -3.21 11.90 -0.04
C ARG A 123 -3.03 10.97 1.16
N PRO A 124 -3.04 9.63 1.02
CA PRO A 124 -2.81 8.73 2.15
C PRO A 124 -1.44 8.93 2.82
N TRP A 125 -0.43 9.36 2.06
CA TRP A 125 0.87 9.71 2.63
C TRP A 125 0.83 10.98 3.48
N LEU A 126 0.15 12.01 3.00
CA LEU A 126 -0.03 13.26 3.73
C LEU A 126 -0.81 13.03 5.03
N ASP A 127 -1.81 12.14 5.00
CA ASP A 127 -2.56 11.73 6.19
C ASP A 127 -1.65 11.01 7.21
N LEU A 128 -0.82 10.07 6.77
CA LEU A 128 0.16 9.38 7.63
C LEU A 128 1.19 10.33 8.25
N CYS A 129 1.56 11.38 7.51
CA CYS A 129 2.50 12.41 7.98
C CYS A 129 1.84 13.50 8.82
N HIS A 130 0.52 13.44 9.04
CA HIS A 130 -0.24 14.52 9.68
C HIS A 130 0.02 15.88 9.03
N TYR A 131 0.01 15.92 7.69
CA TYR A 131 0.19 17.15 6.93
C TYR A 131 -0.97 18.12 7.21
N ALA A 132 -0.62 19.38 7.44
CA ALA A 132 -1.58 20.47 7.54
C ALA A 132 -0.93 21.77 7.09
N ASP A 133 -1.74 22.69 6.54
CA ASP A 133 -1.31 24.03 6.14
C ASP A 133 -1.27 25.02 7.32
N THR A 134 -1.73 24.58 8.50
CA THR A 134 -1.68 25.35 9.76
C THR A 134 -1.19 24.46 10.91
N ASP A 135 -0.83 25.09 12.03
CA ASP A 135 -0.45 24.37 13.27
C ASP A 135 -1.67 23.81 14.02
N GLY A 136 -2.87 24.14 13.57
CA GLY A 136 -4.12 23.60 14.10
C GLY A 136 -4.56 24.25 15.41
N TYR A 137 -5.39 23.52 16.12
CA TYR A 137 -6.25 23.95 17.22
C TYR A 137 -5.67 24.92 18.25
N LEU A 138 -4.39 24.77 18.67
CA LEU A 138 -3.84 25.56 19.77
C LEU A 138 -3.38 26.96 19.36
N THR A 139 -2.80 27.11 18.19
CA THR A 139 -2.20 28.37 17.72
C THR A 139 -2.73 28.81 16.37
N ASP A 140 -3.23 27.88 15.58
CA ASP A 140 -3.76 28.05 14.22
C ASP A 140 -2.91 29.00 13.32
N GLN A 141 -1.59 28.94 13.50
CA GLN A 141 -0.68 29.71 12.65
C GLN A 141 -0.51 29.02 11.30
N ALA A 142 -0.56 29.83 10.25
CA ALA A 142 -0.31 29.33 8.90
C ALA A 142 1.13 28.83 8.74
N ARG A 143 1.30 27.74 7.99
CA ARG A 143 2.60 27.16 7.60
C ARG A 143 2.90 27.52 6.15
N PRO A 144 3.47 28.69 5.87
CA PRO A 144 3.55 29.25 4.52
C PRO A 144 4.38 28.43 3.52
N VAL A 145 5.17 27.45 4.01
CA VAL A 145 6.03 26.59 3.18
C VAL A 145 5.60 25.14 3.18
N ALA A 146 4.53 24.77 3.88
CA ALA A 146 4.10 23.37 3.99
C ALA A 146 3.70 22.77 2.64
N TRP A 147 3.06 23.56 1.77
CA TRP A 147 2.65 23.16 0.42
C TRP A 147 3.81 22.59 -0.42
N ARG A 148 5.07 23.03 -0.19
CA ARG A 148 6.25 22.51 -0.90
C ARG A 148 6.47 21.03 -0.64
N TYR A 149 6.21 20.56 0.59
CA TYR A 149 6.28 19.14 0.89
C TYR A 149 5.23 18.35 0.11
N ARG A 150 4.00 18.87 0.04
CA ARG A 150 2.92 18.24 -0.73
C ARG A 150 3.26 18.19 -2.22
N ALA A 151 3.69 19.32 -2.80
CA ALA A 151 4.09 19.38 -4.22
C ALA A 151 5.22 18.40 -4.52
N TRP A 152 6.30 18.42 -3.72
CA TRP A 152 7.40 17.48 -3.88
C TRP A 152 6.96 16.02 -3.81
N LEU A 153 6.03 15.68 -2.91
CA LEU A 153 5.54 14.31 -2.77
C LEU A 153 4.75 13.87 -4.01
N VAL A 154 3.92 14.74 -4.56
CA VAL A 154 3.18 14.49 -5.81
C VAL A 154 4.15 14.24 -6.97
N ASP A 155 5.14 15.13 -7.14
CA ASP A 155 6.17 14.99 -8.18
C ASP A 155 6.95 13.68 -8.00
N ALA A 156 7.38 13.36 -6.79
CA ALA A 156 8.14 12.14 -6.48
C ALA A 156 7.38 10.86 -6.84
N LEU A 157 6.06 10.85 -6.64
CA LEU A 157 5.20 9.71 -7.00
C LEU A 157 5.00 9.63 -8.51
N ASN A 158 4.80 10.75 -9.20
CA ASN A 158 4.68 10.80 -10.66
C ASN A 158 6.00 10.42 -11.36
N ASP A 159 7.14 10.76 -10.76
CA ASP A 159 8.48 10.36 -11.25
C ASP A 159 8.81 8.88 -10.96
N GLY A 160 7.91 8.13 -10.36
CA GLY A 160 8.12 6.71 -10.01
C GLY A 160 9.23 6.51 -8.97
N MET A 161 9.46 7.49 -8.08
CA MET A 161 10.49 7.39 -7.06
C MET A 161 10.27 6.16 -6.17
N PRO A 162 11.31 5.30 -5.95
CA PRO A 162 11.16 4.13 -5.10
C PRO A 162 10.65 4.49 -3.70
N PHE A 163 9.70 3.73 -3.19
CA PHE A 163 9.06 3.93 -1.90
C PHE A 163 10.05 4.20 -0.75
N ARG A 164 11.13 3.43 -0.67
CA ARG A 164 12.19 3.63 0.32
C ARG A 164 12.78 5.04 0.25
N SER A 165 13.03 5.54 -0.98
CA SER A 165 13.59 6.88 -1.18
C SER A 165 12.60 7.97 -0.78
N VAL A 166 11.31 7.77 -1.05
CA VAL A 166 10.24 8.68 -0.59
C VAL A 166 10.20 8.71 0.93
N TYR A 167 10.22 7.54 1.58
CA TYR A 167 10.21 7.43 3.04
C TYR A 167 11.44 8.10 3.68
N ASP A 168 12.66 7.79 3.21
CA ASP A 168 13.91 8.32 3.76
C ASP A 168 13.95 9.86 3.66
N ARG A 169 13.48 10.43 2.54
CA ARG A 169 13.39 11.88 2.34
C ARG A 169 12.27 12.51 3.19
N ALA A 170 11.12 11.87 3.30
CA ALA A 170 10.00 12.33 4.12
C ALA A 170 10.38 12.40 5.61
N VAL A 171 11.09 11.39 6.12
CA VAL A 171 11.63 11.40 7.50
C VAL A 171 12.68 12.50 7.67
N GLY A 172 13.54 12.71 6.67
CA GLY A 172 14.51 13.81 6.65
C GLY A 172 13.84 15.19 6.73
N TRP A 173 12.68 15.37 6.08
CA TRP A 173 11.89 16.61 6.15
C TRP A 173 11.43 16.94 7.57
N ARG A 174 10.95 15.97 8.34
CA ARG A 174 10.53 16.18 9.74
C ARG A 174 11.66 16.76 10.60
N SER A 175 12.90 16.33 10.36
CA SER A 175 14.06 16.83 11.10
C SER A 175 14.47 18.24 10.69
N VAL A 176 14.16 18.66 9.45
CA VAL A 176 14.45 20.01 8.92
C VAL A 176 13.36 21.00 9.31
N ALA A 177 12.09 20.61 9.20
CA ALA A 177 10.95 21.45 9.61
C ALA A 177 11.01 21.85 11.10
N ARG A 178 11.68 21.04 11.92
CA ARG A 178 11.91 21.32 13.34
C ARG A 178 13.01 22.35 13.60
N ARG A 179 13.80 22.77 12.59
CA ARG A 179 14.95 23.67 12.73
C ARG A 179 14.77 25.06 12.13
N ASP A 180 13.56 25.45 11.77
CA ASP A 180 13.14 26.82 11.40
C ASP A 180 14.08 27.58 10.43
N ASP A 181 14.77 26.89 9.53
CA ASP A 181 15.71 27.54 8.61
C ASP A 181 15.24 27.37 7.16
N GLU A 182 14.44 28.35 6.68
CA GLU A 182 13.92 28.40 5.30
C GLU A 182 15.01 28.25 4.24
N SER A 183 16.23 28.74 4.52
CA SER A 183 17.35 28.67 3.59
C SER A 183 17.85 27.25 3.39
N LYS A 184 17.85 26.42 4.43
CA LYS A 184 18.24 25.00 4.36
C LYS A 184 17.17 24.13 3.76
N ALA A 185 15.90 24.50 3.91
CA ALA A 185 14.77 23.81 3.28
C ALA A 185 14.84 23.92 1.75
N ARG A 186 15.22 25.08 1.20
CA ARG A 186 15.38 25.32 -0.25
C ARG A 186 16.44 24.42 -0.90
N HIS A 187 17.53 24.12 -0.18
CA HIS A 187 18.60 23.28 -0.71
C HIS A 187 18.30 21.78 -0.67
N ARG A 188 17.38 21.35 0.17
CA ARG A 188 17.06 19.92 0.37
C ARG A 188 15.87 19.45 -0.48
N PHE A 189 14.97 20.37 -0.80
CA PHE A 189 13.80 20.14 -1.66
C PHE A 189 13.80 21.26 -2.71
N PRO A 190 14.30 20.96 -3.92
CA PRO A 190 14.20 21.90 -5.04
C PRO A 190 12.73 22.24 -5.30
N PRO A 191 12.45 23.41 -5.89
CA PRO A 191 11.09 23.76 -6.33
C PRO A 191 10.54 22.66 -7.25
N SER A 192 9.23 22.43 -7.17
CA SER A 192 8.55 21.50 -8.07
C SER A 192 8.71 21.96 -9.52
N ASN A 193 8.67 21.01 -10.46
CA ASN A 193 8.78 21.30 -11.89
C ASN A 193 7.70 22.28 -12.39
N ALA A 194 6.59 22.45 -11.63
CA ALA A 194 5.52 23.40 -11.93
C ALA A 194 5.91 24.89 -11.78
N GLU A 195 6.99 25.20 -11.04
CA GLU A 195 7.49 26.59 -10.89
C GLU A 195 8.52 26.98 -11.98
N GLN A 196 8.90 26.03 -12.88
CA GLN A 196 9.90 26.27 -13.94
C GLN A 196 9.30 26.46 -15.33
N SER A 197 7.96 26.44 -15.45
CA SER A 197 7.20 26.72 -16.68
C SER A 197 6.57 28.11 -16.61
#